data_3e1cb6cc8412f2e5500a30ed4a7f6218
#
_entry.id   3e1cb6cc8412f2e5500a30ed4a7f6218
#
_cell.length_a   1.000
_cell.length_b   1.000
_cell.length_c   1.000
_cell.angle_alpha   90.00
_cell.angle_beta   90.00
_cell.angle_gamma   90.00
#
_symmetry.space_group_name_H-M   'P 1'
#
loop_
_entity.id
_entity.type
_entity.pdbx_description
1 polymer ?
#
loop_
_entity_poly.entity_id
_entity_poly.type
_entity_poly.pdbx_seq_one_letter_code
_entity_poly.pdbx_strand_id
1 'polypeptide(L)'
;MPDWTYQPLRPIASAVIGERRTERWALRLLATLVEAGGYRWIPRVFDHPPLPADWIGRFGAVVPPSVARDAVLVLPVQGAGIIEIAPVTAADVETVRLAATGRRCRVVARVDSAEVAELLTHDVDEVAIGSATDNRYLTDPDVAAAVTALQDGSAIVLARPAVLLATGPGWFNRVIEAASQTTTRPPSLADAGFNPFRWPGWLWGVLAGLGLIVAGLGAGAITLGPVLLSYDRSYLGLGVDDLRRINANLVHFIQHDRISMAGNMIGLGVLYTGLCWGGIRRGQVWARNALLISGLVAFLTLFYFVGTGFVDPLHTLVVVTLFPMLLAAVWNKPYPPQWPSLPEGPESQRRRALWAQLLFIGLGAGLAVAGATISFVGLTDVFVSTDLGYMHTHGAALRTADPQLVSFVAHDRAGFGGALIGSGLAIVLIAMWGFRRGERWVWWTLLIGFVTGTLPALAVHFAIGYTTFIHLLPVYVLVLTTAAALALSRPYLTATTPQRGPN
;
A
#
# COMPACT_ATOMS: atom_id res chain seq x y z
N MET A 1 -1.15 10.35 11.64
CA MET A 1 -2.20 9.77 10.80
C MET A 1 -1.81 9.99 9.36
N PRO A 2 -1.75 8.99 8.51
CA PRO A 2 -1.43 9.18 7.12
C PRO A 2 -2.44 10.11 6.43
N ASP A 3 -1.98 10.93 5.50
CA ASP A 3 -2.82 11.92 4.82
C ASP A 3 -4.06 11.30 4.14
N TRP A 4 -3.95 10.06 3.66
CA TRP A 4 -5.06 9.34 3.01
C TRP A 4 -6.21 8.94 3.94
N THR A 5 -6.01 8.93 5.25
CA THR A 5 -7.10 8.81 6.22
C THR A 5 -7.58 10.18 6.69
N TYR A 6 -6.63 11.07 6.98
CA TYR A 6 -6.93 12.39 7.53
C TYR A 6 -7.78 13.24 6.57
N GLN A 7 -7.33 13.43 5.35
CA GLN A 7 -7.98 14.33 4.39
C GLN A 7 -9.36 13.85 3.91
N PRO A 8 -9.57 12.57 3.54
CA PRO A 8 -10.89 12.09 3.16
C PRO A 8 -11.89 12.05 4.33
N LEU A 9 -11.44 11.66 5.53
CA LEU A 9 -12.33 11.48 6.67
C LEU A 9 -12.61 12.78 7.44
N ARG A 10 -11.74 13.79 7.32
CA ARG A 10 -11.90 15.07 8.01
C ARG A 10 -13.27 15.74 7.77
N PRO A 11 -13.76 15.92 6.52
CA PRO A 11 -15.05 16.53 6.29
C PRO A 11 -16.20 15.80 6.97
N ILE A 12 -16.16 14.46 6.95
CA ILE A 12 -17.17 13.60 7.57
C ILE A 12 -17.13 13.76 9.10
N ALA A 13 -15.93 13.63 9.67
CA ALA A 13 -15.75 13.77 11.12
C ALA A 13 -16.10 15.19 11.59
N SER A 14 -15.71 16.23 10.84
CA SER A 14 -16.02 17.62 11.17
C SER A 14 -17.51 17.92 11.13
N ALA A 15 -18.25 17.29 10.22
CA ALA A 15 -19.71 17.41 10.18
C ALA A 15 -20.40 16.77 11.41
N VAL A 16 -19.81 15.70 11.97
CA VAL A 16 -20.39 14.95 13.09
C VAL A 16 -20.01 15.55 14.46
N ILE A 17 -18.72 15.86 14.68
CA ILE A 17 -18.20 16.26 16.00
C ILE A 17 -17.66 17.69 16.06
N GLY A 18 -17.68 18.40 14.94
CA GLY A 18 -17.17 19.76 14.79
C GLY A 18 -15.67 19.82 14.49
N GLU A 19 -15.24 20.86 13.76
CA GLU A 19 -13.89 20.99 13.19
C GLU A 19 -12.79 20.96 14.26
N ARG A 20 -12.88 21.82 15.28
CA ARG A 20 -11.87 21.90 16.37
C ARG A 20 -11.73 20.60 17.18
N ARG A 21 -12.80 19.82 17.32
CA ARG A 21 -12.75 18.51 18.00
C ARG A 21 -12.09 17.47 17.10
N THR A 22 -12.45 17.44 15.83
CA THR A 22 -11.86 16.51 14.85
C THR A 22 -10.34 16.65 14.81
N GLU A 23 -9.83 17.87 14.79
CA GLU A 23 -8.40 18.16 14.78
C GLU A 23 -7.68 17.67 16.04
N ARG A 24 -8.22 17.99 17.20
CA ARG A 24 -7.69 17.51 18.49
C ARG A 24 -7.71 15.99 18.58
N TRP A 25 -8.80 15.36 18.17
CA TRP A 25 -8.92 13.91 18.17
C TRP A 25 -7.94 13.24 17.22
N ALA A 26 -7.74 13.79 16.03
CA ALA A 26 -6.76 13.25 15.06
C ALA A 26 -5.34 13.29 15.63
N LEU A 27 -4.94 14.42 16.21
CA LEU A 27 -3.62 14.58 16.83
C LEU A 27 -3.45 13.66 18.05
N ARG A 28 -4.50 13.56 18.90
CA ARG A 28 -4.50 12.69 20.07
C ARG A 28 -4.40 11.21 19.71
N LEU A 29 -5.12 10.77 18.68
CA LEU A 29 -5.03 9.39 18.18
C LEU A 29 -3.60 9.07 17.73
N LEU A 30 -2.97 10.00 17.01
CA LEU A 30 -1.57 9.84 16.58
C LEU A 30 -0.61 9.80 17.78
N ALA A 31 -0.83 10.66 18.79
CA ALA A 31 -0.02 10.66 20.00
C ALA A 31 -0.12 9.32 20.73
N THR A 32 -1.33 8.77 20.85
CA THR A 32 -1.55 7.44 21.47
C THR A 32 -0.83 6.32 20.71
N LEU A 33 -0.84 6.37 19.38
CA LEU A 33 -0.11 5.41 18.54
C LEU A 33 1.41 5.54 18.71
N VAL A 34 1.91 6.77 18.89
CA VAL A 34 3.34 7.04 19.18
C VAL A 34 3.72 6.50 20.56
N GLU A 35 2.90 6.77 21.59
CA GLU A 35 3.11 6.30 22.97
C GLU A 35 3.08 4.76 23.04
N ALA A 36 2.17 4.11 22.30
CA ALA A 36 2.06 2.66 22.23
C ALA A 36 3.23 1.98 21.46
N GLY A 37 4.20 2.75 20.97
CA GLY A 37 5.39 2.23 20.29
C GLY A 37 5.16 1.79 18.84
N GLY A 38 3.93 1.87 18.31
CA GLY A 38 3.59 1.56 16.91
C GLY A 38 4.41 2.38 15.92
N TYR A 39 4.81 3.55 16.31
CA TYR A 39 5.65 4.46 15.53
C TYR A 39 7.11 4.04 15.35
N ARG A 40 7.62 3.11 16.11
CA ARG A 40 8.97 2.56 15.94
C ARG A 40 9.05 1.61 14.75
N TRP A 41 7.94 1.00 14.38
CA TRP A 41 7.86 0.01 13.31
C TRP A 41 7.61 0.66 11.94
N ILE A 42 6.71 1.64 11.89
CA ILE A 42 6.30 2.27 10.63
C ILE A 42 7.47 2.91 9.87
N PRO A 43 8.35 3.74 10.46
CA PRO A 43 9.49 4.29 9.74
C PRO A 43 10.52 3.25 9.31
N ARG A 44 10.66 2.14 10.06
CA ARG A 44 11.60 1.07 9.70
C ARG A 44 11.12 0.21 8.55
N VAL A 45 9.80 0.07 8.41
CA VAL A 45 9.19 -0.71 7.33
C VAL A 45 9.11 0.12 6.05
N PHE A 46 8.89 1.44 6.19
CA PHE A 46 8.54 2.34 5.09
C PHE A 46 9.44 3.58 5.11
N ASP A 47 10.67 3.36 4.76
CA ASP A 47 11.73 4.36 4.80
C ASP A 47 11.34 5.70 4.14
N HIS A 48 11.65 6.79 4.83
CA HIS A 48 11.59 8.15 4.31
C HIS A 48 13.00 8.75 4.34
N PRO A 49 13.31 9.71 3.45
CA PRO A 49 14.58 10.41 3.57
C PRO A 49 14.68 11.06 4.94
N PRO A 50 15.86 11.00 5.60
CA PRO A 50 16.04 11.65 6.88
C PRO A 50 15.93 13.16 6.74
N LEU A 51 15.52 13.83 7.81
CA LEU A 51 15.58 15.28 7.88
C LEU A 51 17.03 15.74 7.66
N PRO A 52 17.30 16.64 6.69
CA PRO A 52 18.64 17.20 6.50
C PRO A 52 19.17 17.82 7.79
N ALA A 53 20.45 17.58 8.11
CA ALA A 53 21.02 18.00 9.38
C ALA A 53 20.99 19.53 9.58
N ASP A 54 21.14 20.27 8.50
CA ASP A 54 21.06 21.74 8.45
C ASP A 54 19.63 22.29 8.61
N TRP A 55 18.60 21.42 8.54
CA TRP A 55 17.20 21.77 8.74
C TRP A 55 16.71 21.53 10.17
N ILE A 56 17.50 20.83 11.00
CA ILE A 56 17.19 20.53 12.39
C ILE A 56 16.93 21.79 13.15
N GLY A 57 16.30 22.52 13.47
CA GLY A 57 16.12 23.82 14.14
C GLY A 57 15.57 24.90 13.23
N ARG A 58 15.35 24.59 11.96
CA ARG A 58 14.86 25.56 10.98
C ARG A 58 13.56 25.13 10.30
N PHE A 59 13.20 23.85 10.37
CA PHE A 59 12.02 23.28 9.73
C PHE A 59 11.09 22.65 10.76
N GLY A 60 9.86 23.16 10.87
CA GLY A 60 8.93 22.68 11.88
C GLY A 60 7.56 23.32 11.85
N ALA A 61 6.94 23.42 13.00
CA ALA A 61 5.58 23.96 13.15
C ALA A 61 5.43 24.94 14.30
N VAL A 62 4.44 25.80 14.16
CA VAL A 62 3.90 26.59 15.27
C VAL A 62 2.60 25.94 15.75
N VAL A 63 2.46 25.75 17.04
CA VAL A 63 1.26 25.14 17.64
C VAL A 63 0.80 25.91 18.88
N PRO A 64 -0.52 25.99 19.14
CA PRO A 64 -1.00 26.59 20.38
C PRO A 64 -0.74 25.66 21.58
N PRO A 65 -0.63 26.21 22.82
CA PRO A 65 -0.39 25.42 24.03
C PRO A 65 -1.38 24.27 24.23
N SER A 66 -2.63 24.46 23.83
CA SER A 66 -3.71 23.46 24.01
C SER A 66 -3.51 22.12 23.28
N VAL A 67 -2.60 22.05 22.31
CA VAL A 67 -2.23 20.83 21.57
C VAL A 67 -0.73 20.54 21.61
N ALA A 68 0.05 21.31 22.35
CA ALA A 68 1.50 21.27 22.35
C ALA A 68 2.06 19.88 22.71
N ARG A 69 1.49 19.22 23.75
CA ARG A 69 1.92 17.89 24.17
C ARG A 69 1.83 16.87 23.04
N ASP A 70 0.68 16.79 22.40
CA ASP A 70 0.45 15.81 21.33
C ASP A 70 1.29 16.16 20.07
N ALA A 71 1.46 17.46 19.78
CA ALA A 71 2.26 17.94 18.66
C ALA A 71 3.75 17.64 18.84
N VAL A 72 4.32 17.87 20.01
CA VAL A 72 5.73 17.58 20.33
C VAL A 72 6.04 16.08 20.25
N LEU A 73 5.06 15.22 20.49
CA LEU A 73 5.18 13.77 20.33
C LEU A 73 5.08 13.33 18.87
N VAL A 74 4.16 13.91 18.11
CA VAL A 74 3.76 13.44 16.77
C VAL A 74 4.57 14.05 15.65
N LEU A 75 4.72 15.37 15.62
CA LEU A 75 5.28 16.08 14.47
C LEU A 75 6.76 15.78 14.20
N PRO A 76 7.62 15.55 15.22
CA PRO A 76 9.01 15.14 14.97
C PRO A 76 9.13 13.81 14.23
N VAL A 77 8.19 12.91 14.47
CA VAL A 77 8.14 11.62 13.77
C VAL A 77 7.71 11.78 12.31
N GLN A 78 7.04 12.88 11.98
CA GLN A 78 6.68 13.27 10.60
C GLN A 78 7.77 14.11 9.93
N GLY A 79 8.89 14.40 10.62
CA GLY A 79 10.01 15.16 10.07
C GLY A 79 10.13 16.62 10.55
N ALA A 80 9.35 17.05 11.54
CA ALA A 80 9.57 18.38 12.13
C ALA A 80 10.79 18.37 13.04
N GLY A 81 11.75 19.25 12.79
CA GLY A 81 12.97 19.42 13.62
C GLY A 81 12.80 20.41 14.76
N ILE A 82 11.80 21.30 14.68
CA ILE A 82 11.51 22.34 15.68
C ILE A 82 10.00 22.49 15.87
N ILE A 83 9.58 22.69 17.10
CA ILE A 83 8.19 23.04 17.45
C ILE A 83 8.21 24.34 18.24
N GLU A 84 7.57 25.38 17.70
CA GLU A 84 7.31 26.62 18.42
C GLU A 84 5.91 26.56 19.05
N ILE A 85 5.85 26.74 20.35
CA ILE A 85 4.58 26.84 21.09
C ILE A 85 4.26 28.32 21.24
N ALA A 86 3.17 28.79 20.63
CA ALA A 86 2.82 30.20 20.59
C ALA A 86 1.32 30.44 20.41
N PRO A 87 0.75 31.52 20.99
CA PRO A 87 1.34 32.33 22.06
C PRO A 87 1.27 31.61 23.42
N VAL A 88 2.23 31.84 24.29
CA VAL A 88 2.27 31.28 25.66
C VAL A 88 2.04 32.39 26.67
N THR A 89 1.04 32.22 27.51
CA THR A 89 0.71 33.11 28.63
C THR A 89 1.09 32.46 29.97
N ALA A 90 1.00 33.21 31.06
CA ALA A 90 1.25 32.68 32.42
C ALA A 90 0.38 31.46 32.76
N ALA A 91 -0.85 31.39 32.24
CA ALA A 91 -1.75 30.25 32.43
C ALA A 91 -1.30 28.97 31.70
N ASP A 92 -0.45 29.10 30.68
CA ASP A 92 -0.01 27.98 29.83
C ASP A 92 1.31 27.36 30.29
N VAL A 93 2.03 27.96 31.26
CA VAL A 93 3.38 27.57 31.69
C VAL A 93 3.47 26.08 32.00
N GLU A 94 2.55 25.58 32.84
CA GLU A 94 2.57 24.14 33.20
C GLU A 94 2.28 23.21 32.01
N THR A 95 1.39 23.64 31.13
CA THR A 95 1.08 22.89 29.89
C THR A 95 2.31 22.79 28.99
N VAL A 96 3.07 23.89 28.83
CA VAL A 96 4.30 23.93 28.02
C VAL A 96 5.40 23.08 28.66
N ARG A 97 5.57 23.15 29.98
CA ARG A 97 6.51 22.34 30.76
C ARG A 97 6.27 20.85 30.55
N LEU A 98 5.01 20.43 30.69
CA LEU A 98 4.60 19.05 30.46
C LEU A 98 4.79 18.61 29.01
N ALA A 99 4.53 19.50 28.04
CA ALA A 99 4.72 19.21 26.63
C ALA A 99 6.20 19.05 26.26
N ALA A 100 7.09 19.83 26.89
CA ALA A 100 8.52 19.76 26.66
C ALA A 100 9.21 18.56 27.33
N THR A 101 8.54 17.91 28.30
CA THR A 101 9.07 16.71 28.94
C THR A 101 9.17 15.53 27.98
N GLY A 102 10.36 14.97 27.77
CA GLY A 102 10.59 13.85 26.87
C GLY A 102 10.57 14.23 25.37
N ARG A 103 10.76 15.50 25.04
CA ARG A 103 10.84 16.03 23.69
C ARG A 103 11.89 15.31 22.83
N ARG A 104 11.62 15.19 21.54
CA ARG A 104 12.49 14.57 20.51
C ARG A 104 12.94 15.57 19.43
N CYS A 105 12.57 16.84 19.56
CA CYS A 105 12.93 17.93 18.68
C CYS A 105 13.20 19.16 19.52
N ARG A 106 13.72 20.21 18.89
CA ARG A 106 13.88 21.52 19.52
C ARG A 106 12.50 22.11 19.82
N VAL A 107 12.28 22.52 21.07
CA VAL A 107 11.04 23.17 21.53
C VAL A 107 11.34 24.64 21.88
N VAL A 108 10.62 25.56 21.24
CA VAL A 108 10.69 26.99 21.48
C VAL A 108 9.39 27.45 22.10
N ALA A 109 9.44 28.14 23.20
CA ALA A 109 8.27 28.82 23.78
C ALA A 109 8.28 30.31 23.39
N ARG A 110 7.23 30.78 22.73
CA ARG A 110 7.07 32.19 22.42
C ARG A 110 6.09 32.80 23.40
N VAL A 111 6.61 33.68 24.26
CA VAL A 111 5.92 34.28 25.40
C VAL A 111 5.60 35.74 25.17
N ASP A 112 4.62 36.24 25.91
CA ASP A 112 4.19 37.66 25.83
C ASP A 112 4.92 38.59 26.81
N SER A 113 5.60 38.03 27.83
CA SER A 113 6.29 38.82 28.84
C SER A 113 7.61 38.19 29.31
N ALA A 114 8.51 39.02 29.86
CA ALA A 114 9.77 38.57 30.43
C ALA A 114 9.56 37.69 31.67
N GLU A 115 8.52 37.95 32.48
CA GLU A 115 8.18 37.13 33.65
C GLU A 115 7.86 35.67 33.25
N VAL A 116 7.06 35.48 32.21
CA VAL A 116 6.75 34.15 31.68
C VAL A 116 7.97 33.49 31.08
N ALA A 117 8.89 34.27 30.48
CA ALA A 117 10.14 33.78 29.94
C ALA A 117 11.03 33.13 31.01
N GLU A 118 11.17 33.79 32.16
CA GLU A 118 11.96 33.29 33.31
C GLU A 118 11.43 31.94 33.81
N LEU A 119 10.11 31.77 33.84
CA LEU A 119 9.47 30.53 34.29
C LEU A 119 9.74 29.32 33.40
N LEU A 120 10.09 29.53 32.12
CA LEU A 120 10.27 28.47 31.12
C LEU A 120 11.71 28.26 30.66
N THR A 121 12.63 29.12 31.04
CA THR A 121 14.03 29.14 30.55
C THR A 121 14.76 27.80 30.72
N HIS A 122 14.40 27.02 31.74
CA HIS A 122 15.02 25.71 32.01
C HIS A 122 14.23 24.52 31.46
N ASP A 123 12.99 24.73 31.02
CA ASP A 123 12.08 23.66 30.62
C ASP A 123 12.07 23.44 29.08
N VAL A 124 12.39 24.46 28.30
CA VAL A 124 12.42 24.43 26.83
C VAL A 124 13.83 24.74 26.31
N ASP A 125 14.06 24.50 25.00
CA ASP A 125 15.37 24.73 24.40
C ASP A 125 15.65 26.21 24.10
N GLU A 126 14.60 27.00 23.92
CA GLU A 126 14.67 28.46 23.67
C GLU A 126 13.37 29.14 24.11
N VAL A 127 13.51 30.34 24.66
CA VAL A 127 12.38 31.22 24.93
C VAL A 127 12.52 32.49 24.09
N ALA A 128 11.47 32.77 23.30
CA ALA A 128 11.38 33.95 22.45
C ALA A 128 10.30 34.92 22.99
N ILE A 129 10.63 36.18 23.18
CA ILE A 129 9.70 37.19 23.70
C ILE A 129 9.13 38.01 22.53
N GLY A 130 7.82 38.26 22.58
CA GLY A 130 7.09 39.10 21.63
C GLY A 130 6.55 38.37 20.41
N SER A 131 5.97 39.13 19.45
CA SER A 131 5.37 38.61 18.24
C SER A 131 6.41 38.02 17.28
N ALA A 132 6.05 36.93 16.60
CA ALA A 132 6.87 36.38 15.54
C ALA A 132 6.95 37.34 14.34
N THR A 133 8.13 37.51 13.76
CA THR A 133 8.29 38.18 12.47
C THR A 133 7.64 37.36 11.37
N ASP A 134 6.88 37.97 10.47
CA ASP A 134 6.06 37.30 9.46
C ASP A 134 6.84 36.39 8.50
N ASN A 135 8.12 36.63 8.29
CA ASN A 135 8.98 35.82 7.42
C ASN A 135 9.36 34.44 7.97
N ARG A 136 9.03 34.12 9.22
CA ARG A 136 9.25 32.78 9.80
C ARG A 136 8.09 31.81 9.57
N TYR A 137 6.92 32.31 9.17
CA TYR A 137 5.72 31.50 9.06
C TYR A 137 5.31 31.27 7.60
N LEU A 138 5.24 30.02 7.22
CA LEU A 138 4.66 29.63 5.93
C LEU A 138 3.13 29.66 6.05
N THR A 139 2.48 30.49 5.26
CA THR A 139 1.01 30.60 5.22
C THR A 139 0.39 29.75 4.12
N ASP A 140 1.16 29.45 3.07
CA ASP A 140 0.74 28.65 1.93
C ASP A 140 1.20 27.17 2.11
N PRO A 141 0.36 26.17 1.79
CA PRO A 141 0.74 24.75 1.79
C PRO A 141 1.71 24.35 0.67
N ASP A 142 2.29 25.27 -0.07
CA ASP A 142 3.19 24.97 -1.18
C ASP A 142 4.51 24.34 -0.70
N VAL A 143 4.73 23.11 -1.14
CA VAL A 143 5.94 22.33 -0.83
C VAL A 143 7.17 22.95 -1.50
N ALA A 144 7.04 23.48 -2.72
CA ALA A 144 8.16 24.07 -3.46
C ALA A 144 8.65 25.36 -2.78
N ALA A 145 7.73 26.21 -2.30
CA ALA A 145 8.08 27.40 -1.54
C ALA A 145 8.82 27.06 -0.25
N ALA A 146 8.39 26.03 0.47
CA ALA A 146 9.06 25.56 1.68
C ALA A 146 10.49 25.06 1.38
N VAL A 147 10.66 24.24 0.33
CA VAL A 147 11.97 23.75 -0.11
C VAL A 147 12.89 24.89 -0.47
N THR A 148 12.41 25.86 -1.28
CA THR A 148 13.20 27.02 -1.68
C THR A 148 13.65 27.83 -0.48
N ALA A 149 12.75 28.15 0.45
CA ALA A 149 13.06 28.90 1.66
C ALA A 149 14.09 28.20 2.57
N LEU A 150 14.05 26.87 2.64
CA LEU A 150 15.00 26.07 3.42
C LEU A 150 16.36 25.96 2.75
N GLN A 151 16.40 25.89 1.41
CA GLN A 151 17.65 25.85 0.64
C GLN A 151 18.41 27.16 0.66
N ASP A 152 17.73 28.30 0.85
CA ASP A 152 18.34 29.65 0.97
C ASP A 152 19.20 29.82 2.23
N GLY A 153 19.24 28.84 3.11
CA GLY A 153 20.20 28.73 4.22
C GLY A 153 19.89 29.59 5.46
N SER A 154 19.19 30.71 5.33
CA SER A 154 18.93 31.67 6.41
C SER A 154 17.51 31.59 7.00
N ALA A 155 16.54 31.07 6.25
CA ALA A 155 15.14 31.07 6.66
C ALA A 155 14.82 29.96 7.66
N ILE A 156 13.94 30.28 8.61
CA ILE A 156 13.26 29.30 9.48
C ILE A 156 11.84 29.14 8.92
N VAL A 157 11.46 27.93 8.56
CA VAL A 157 10.15 27.60 8.00
C VAL A 157 9.32 26.88 9.05
N LEU A 158 8.33 27.58 9.60
CA LEU A 158 7.41 27.06 10.60
C LEU A 158 6.00 27.01 10.02
N ALA A 159 5.47 25.82 9.76
CA ALA A 159 4.11 25.66 9.30
C ALA A 159 3.10 26.12 10.36
N ARG A 160 2.22 27.03 9.98
CA ARG A 160 1.09 27.43 10.84
C ARG A 160 0.07 26.30 10.97
N PRO A 161 -0.74 26.26 12.05
CA PRO A 161 -1.78 25.25 12.19
C PRO A 161 -2.69 25.14 10.96
N ALA A 162 -3.03 26.25 10.31
CA ALA A 162 -3.85 26.26 9.10
C ALA A 162 -3.22 25.48 7.94
N VAL A 163 -1.90 25.53 7.76
CA VAL A 163 -1.19 24.74 6.75
C VAL A 163 -1.32 23.24 7.05
N LEU A 164 -1.04 22.85 8.29
CA LEU A 164 -1.11 21.44 8.71
C LEU A 164 -2.54 20.89 8.63
N LEU A 165 -3.53 21.71 8.94
CA LEU A 165 -4.94 21.36 8.80
C LEU A 165 -5.34 21.19 7.34
N ALA A 166 -4.86 22.05 6.46
CA ALA A 166 -5.17 21.99 5.04
C ALA A 166 -4.49 20.82 4.33
N THR A 167 -3.26 20.46 4.72
CA THR A 167 -2.42 19.50 4.00
C THR A 167 -2.25 18.15 4.69
N GLY A 168 -2.47 18.08 6.00
CA GLY A 168 -2.23 16.91 6.83
C GLY A 168 -0.80 16.83 7.38
N PRO A 169 -0.57 15.95 8.39
CA PRO A 169 0.72 15.82 9.07
C PRO A 169 1.85 15.27 8.17
N GLY A 170 1.53 14.63 7.06
CA GLY A 170 2.50 14.17 6.07
C GLY A 170 3.15 15.28 5.23
N TRP A 171 2.78 16.55 5.47
CA TRP A 171 3.36 17.68 4.77
C TRP A 171 4.88 17.76 4.96
N PHE A 172 5.38 17.52 6.18
CA PHE A 172 6.82 17.53 6.47
C PHE A 172 7.58 16.50 5.63
N ASN A 173 7.10 15.25 5.60
CA ASN A 173 7.72 14.20 4.78
C ASN A 173 7.74 14.57 3.29
N ARG A 174 6.70 15.21 2.77
CA ARG A 174 6.65 15.66 1.36
C ARG A 174 7.69 16.74 1.06
N VAL A 175 7.91 17.69 1.98
CA VAL A 175 8.93 18.72 1.84
C VAL A 175 10.32 18.08 1.85
N ILE A 176 10.59 17.13 2.77
CA ILE A 176 11.86 16.43 2.86
C ILE A 176 12.10 15.57 1.61
N GLU A 177 11.10 14.82 1.15
CA GLU A 177 11.18 14.02 -0.08
C GLU A 177 11.46 14.89 -1.31
N ALA A 178 10.81 16.04 -1.42
CA ALA A 178 11.01 16.97 -2.52
C ALA A 178 12.42 17.59 -2.53
N ALA A 179 13.00 17.85 -1.36
CA ALA A 179 14.38 18.34 -1.23
C ALA A 179 15.43 17.25 -1.44
N SER A 180 15.08 16.00 -1.18
CA SER A 180 15.97 14.84 -1.28
C SER A 180 15.98 14.21 -2.68
N GLN A 181 15.52 14.94 -3.70
CA GLN A 181 15.49 14.44 -5.09
C GLN A 181 16.87 13.96 -5.54
N THR A 182 16.91 12.74 -6.06
CA THR A 182 18.15 12.16 -6.60
C THR A 182 18.18 12.30 -8.12
N THR A 183 19.28 12.76 -8.65
CA THR A 183 19.54 12.88 -10.09
C THR A 183 20.18 11.60 -10.68
N THR A 184 20.53 10.63 -9.84
CA THR A 184 21.19 9.39 -10.26
C THR A 184 20.20 8.50 -11.03
N ARG A 185 20.67 7.93 -12.13
CA ARG A 185 19.88 7.00 -12.94
C ARG A 185 19.76 5.64 -12.21
N PRO A 186 18.55 5.03 -12.16
CA PRO A 186 18.42 3.67 -11.63
C PRO A 186 19.25 2.66 -12.46
N PRO A 187 19.77 1.58 -11.83
CA PRO A 187 20.53 0.55 -12.55
C PRO A 187 19.76 0.02 -13.76
N SER A 188 20.44 -0.21 -14.87
CA SER A 188 19.88 -0.79 -16.08
C SER A 188 20.03 -2.31 -16.11
N LEU A 189 19.39 -3.00 -17.06
CA LEU A 189 19.62 -4.42 -17.29
C LEU A 189 21.07 -4.72 -17.72
N ALA A 190 21.69 -3.80 -18.47
CA ALA A 190 23.08 -3.95 -18.87
C ALA A 190 24.05 -3.97 -17.69
N ASP A 191 23.73 -3.23 -16.61
CA ASP A 191 24.55 -3.19 -15.40
C ASP A 191 24.49 -4.51 -14.59
N ALA A 192 23.46 -5.33 -14.80
CA ALA A 192 23.33 -6.61 -14.13
C ALA A 192 24.28 -7.68 -14.67
N GLY A 193 24.72 -7.57 -15.95
CA GLY A 193 25.58 -8.55 -16.61
C GLY A 193 24.94 -9.93 -16.80
N PHE A 194 25.72 -10.91 -17.27
CA PHE A 194 25.24 -12.26 -17.62
C PHE A 194 25.42 -13.30 -16.51
N ASN A 195 26.10 -12.98 -15.40
CA ASN A 195 26.31 -13.94 -14.33
C ASN A 195 25.17 -13.91 -13.30
N PRO A 196 24.31 -14.96 -13.23
CA PRO A 196 23.16 -14.99 -12.32
C PRO A 196 23.53 -14.82 -10.84
N PHE A 197 24.68 -15.34 -10.41
CA PHE A 197 25.14 -15.24 -9.02
C PHE A 197 25.50 -13.80 -8.60
N ARG A 198 25.62 -12.88 -9.56
CA ARG A 198 25.88 -11.45 -9.33
C ARG A 198 24.69 -10.56 -9.64
N TRP A 199 23.57 -11.15 -10.06
CA TRP A 199 22.38 -10.37 -10.36
C TRP A 199 21.86 -9.63 -9.14
N PRO A 200 21.43 -8.38 -9.32
CA PRO A 200 20.83 -7.61 -8.24
C PRO A 200 19.47 -8.18 -7.85
N GLY A 201 19.07 -7.99 -6.60
CA GLY A 201 17.81 -8.52 -6.08
C GLY A 201 16.58 -8.11 -6.89
N TRP A 202 16.52 -6.86 -7.35
CA TRP A 202 15.39 -6.40 -8.17
C TRP A 202 15.17 -7.22 -9.44
N LEU A 203 16.24 -7.74 -10.05
CA LEU A 203 16.13 -8.55 -11.27
C LEU A 203 15.55 -9.94 -10.96
N TRP A 204 15.94 -10.56 -9.86
CA TRP A 204 15.32 -11.80 -9.40
C TRP A 204 13.82 -11.62 -9.12
N GLY A 205 13.42 -10.50 -8.55
CA GLY A 205 12.02 -10.19 -8.31
C GLY A 205 11.23 -9.92 -9.60
N VAL A 206 11.83 -9.25 -10.59
CA VAL A 206 11.22 -9.09 -11.93
C VAL A 206 10.99 -10.45 -12.57
N LEU A 207 12.01 -11.34 -12.54
CA LEU A 207 11.89 -12.68 -13.10
C LEU A 207 10.84 -13.54 -12.36
N ALA A 208 10.75 -13.42 -11.04
CA ALA A 208 9.70 -14.08 -10.27
C ALA A 208 8.30 -13.57 -10.68
N GLY A 209 8.12 -12.26 -10.85
CA GLY A 209 6.86 -11.68 -11.33
C GLY A 209 6.50 -12.12 -12.75
N LEU A 210 7.47 -12.11 -13.67
CA LEU A 210 7.29 -12.64 -15.03
C LEU A 210 6.99 -14.15 -15.03
N GLY A 211 7.64 -14.91 -14.14
CA GLY A 211 7.36 -16.33 -13.95
C GLY A 211 5.91 -16.60 -13.52
N LEU A 212 5.38 -15.77 -12.62
CA LEU A 212 3.94 -15.84 -12.24
C LEU A 212 3.02 -15.52 -13.42
N ILE A 213 3.36 -14.53 -14.24
CA ILE A 213 2.59 -14.21 -15.46
C ILE A 213 2.58 -15.41 -16.41
N VAL A 214 3.74 -16.01 -16.68
CA VAL A 214 3.85 -17.19 -17.54
C VAL A 214 3.09 -18.39 -16.97
N ALA A 215 3.19 -18.63 -15.65
CA ALA A 215 2.45 -19.69 -14.98
C ALA A 215 0.94 -19.46 -15.08
N GLY A 216 0.46 -18.23 -14.88
CA GLY A 216 -0.95 -17.87 -15.05
C GLY A 216 -1.44 -18.05 -16.50
N LEU A 217 -0.67 -17.62 -17.48
CA LEU A 217 -0.98 -17.86 -18.91
C LEU A 217 -1.03 -19.37 -19.23
N GLY A 218 -0.09 -20.15 -18.69
CA GLY A 218 -0.06 -21.61 -18.84
C GLY A 218 -1.30 -22.26 -18.20
N ALA A 219 -1.64 -21.90 -16.97
CA ALA A 219 -2.85 -22.40 -16.28
C ALA A 219 -4.12 -22.07 -17.06
N GLY A 220 -4.22 -20.84 -17.59
CA GLY A 220 -5.32 -20.43 -18.46
C GLY A 220 -5.41 -21.26 -19.74
N ALA A 221 -4.29 -21.47 -20.43
CA ALA A 221 -4.22 -22.27 -21.65
C ALA A 221 -4.60 -23.74 -21.42
N ILE A 222 -4.13 -24.35 -20.32
CA ILE A 222 -4.51 -25.70 -19.92
C ILE A 222 -6.00 -25.78 -19.65
N THR A 223 -6.56 -24.83 -18.93
CA THR A 223 -7.97 -24.80 -18.55
C THR A 223 -8.91 -24.61 -19.73
N LEU A 224 -8.52 -23.77 -20.71
CA LEU A 224 -9.29 -23.56 -21.95
C LEU A 224 -9.12 -24.71 -22.95
N GLY A 225 -8.05 -25.51 -22.84
CA GLY A 225 -7.74 -26.64 -23.71
C GLY A 225 -8.15 -27.98 -23.10
N PRO A 226 -7.19 -28.78 -22.59
CA PRO A 226 -7.46 -30.14 -22.09
C PRO A 226 -8.26 -30.22 -20.79
N VAL A 227 -8.37 -29.13 -20.05
CA VAL A 227 -8.96 -28.98 -18.71
C VAL A 227 -8.22 -29.78 -17.64
N LEU A 228 -8.05 -31.09 -17.85
CA LEU A 228 -7.34 -32.01 -16.96
C LEU A 228 -6.06 -32.49 -17.60
N LEU A 229 -4.96 -32.38 -16.90
CA LEU A 229 -3.68 -32.97 -17.26
C LEU A 229 -3.63 -34.46 -16.93
N SER A 230 -2.58 -35.15 -17.36
CA SER A 230 -2.43 -36.60 -17.14
C SER A 230 -2.43 -36.94 -15.65
N TYR A 231 -1.77 -36.18 -14.83
CA TYR A 231 -1.71 -36.38 -13.39
C TYR A 231 -3.02 -36.05 -12.68
N ASP A 232 -3.81 -35.08 -13.17
CA ASP A 232 -5.17 -34.79 -12.67
C ASP A 232 -6.06 -36.03 -12.88
N ARG A 233 -6.02 -36.55 -14.11
CA ARG A 233 -6.79 -37.80 -14.46
C ARG A 233 -6.32 -39.00 -13.67
N SER A 234 -5.01 -39.14 -13.46
CA SER A 234 -4.48 -40.24 -12.62
C SER A 234 -4.92 -40.13 -11.16
N TYR A 235 -4.99 -38.92 -10.62
CA TYR A 235 -5.47 -38.68 -9.25
C TYR A 235 -6.97 -38.96 -9.15
N LEU A 236 -7.77 -38.36 -10.04
CA LEU A 236 -9.24 -38.52 -10.00
C LEU A 236 -9.71 -39.88 -10.46
N GLY A 237 -8.95 -40.63 -11.24
CA GLY A 237 -9.45 -41.83 -11.95
C GLY A 237 -10.54 -41.50 -12.99
N LEU A 238 -10.74 -40.23 -13.32
CA LEU A 238 -11.83 -39.72 -14.16
C LEU A 238 -11.28 -38.88 -15.30
N GLY A 239 -11.96 -38.93 -16.45
CA GLY A 239 -11.75 -38.03 -17.56
C GLY A 239 -12.75 -36.88 -17.59
N VAL A 240 -12.58 -35.95 -18.54
CA VAL A 240 -13.50 -34.82 -18.71
C VAL A 240 -14.94 -35.25 -19.00
N ASP A 241 -15.13 -36.33 -19.75
CA ASP A 241 -16.46 -36.85 -20.09
C ASP A 241 -17.12 -37.56 -18.88
N ASP A 242 -16.30 -38.09 -17.98
CA ASP A 242 -16.80 -38.64 -16.72
C ASP A 242 -17.33 -37.55 -15.80
N LEU A 243 -16.59 -36.44 -15.69
CA LEU A 243 -17.02 -35.24 -14.95
C LEU A 243 -18.34 -34.69 -15.49
N ARG A 244 -18.51 -34.65 -16.83
CA ARG A 244 -19.76 -34.20 -17.46
C ARG A 244 -20.93 -35.18 -17.16
N ARG A 245 -20.63 -36.48 -17.04
CA ARG A 245 -21.66 -37.48 -16.66
C ARG A 245 -22.08 -37.37 -15.20
N ILE A 246 -21.15 -37.01 -14.31
CA ILE A 246 -21.45 -36.72 -12.91
C ILE A 246 -22.37 -35.51 -12.80
N ASN A 247 -21.97 -34.41 -13.47
CA ASN A 247 -22.74 -33.16 -13.54
C ASN A 247 -22.40 -32.36 -14.78
N ALA A 248 -23.40 -31.96 -15.55
CA ALA A 248 -23.21 -31.24 -16.81
C ALA A 248 -22.44 -29.91 -16.66
N ASN A 249 -22.58 -29.23 -15.51
CA ASN A 249 -21.95 -27.95 -15.23
C ASN A 249 -20.61 -28.07 -14.48
N LEU A 250 -20.21 -29.27 -14.07
CA LEU A 250 -19.02 -29.47 -13.22
C LEU A 250 -17.71 -29.06 -13.91
N VAL A 251 -17.57 -29.39 -15.20
CA VAL A 251 -16.39 -28.98 -15.99
C VAL A 251 -16.31 -27.47 -16.10
N HIS A 252 -17.44 -26.81 -16.38
CA HIS A 252 -17.51 -25.35 -16.45
C HIS A 252 -17.21 -24.70 -15.10
N PHE A 253 -17.66 -25.31 -14.01
CA PHE A 253 -17.36 -24.86 -12.67
C PHE A 253 -15.85 -24.94 -12.34
N ILE A 254 -15.19 -26.05 -12.67
CA ILE A 254 -13.72 -26.19 -12.53
C ILE A 254 -12.99 -25.15 -13.39
N GLN A 255 -13.44 -24.95 -14.64
CA GLN A 255 -12.88 -23.93 -15.53
C GLN A 255 -13.01 -22.52 -14.95
N HIS A 256 -14.16 -22.20 -14.33
CA HIS A 256 -14.40 -20.92 -13.68
C HIS A 256 -13.38 -20.63 -12.57
N ASP A 257 -13.17 -21.55 -11.63
CA ASP A 257 -12.20 -21.39 -10.54
C ASP A 257 -10.77 -21.23 -11.09
N ARG A 258 -10.36 -22.08 -12.04
CA ARG A 258 -9.02 -22.07 -12.63
C ARG A 258 -8.73 -20.85 -13.51
N ILE A 259 -9.68 -20.37 -14.31
CA ILE A 259 -9.51 -19.13 -15.12
C ILE A 259 -9.43 -17.91 -14.22
N SER A 260 -10.24 -17.86 -13.16
CA SER A 260 -10.19 -16.78 -12.17
C SER A 260 -8.85 -16.76 -11.44
N MET A 261 -8.34 -17.92 -11.05
CA MET A 261 -7.01 -18.08 -10.45
C MET A 261 -5.91 -17.68 -11.43
N ALA A 262 -5.95 -18.13 -12.68
CA ALA A 262 -4.98 -17.80 -13.72
C ALA A 262 -4.88 -16.27 -13.95
N GLY A 263 -6.03 -15.60 -14.06
CA GLY A 263 -6.09 -14.14 -14.16
C GLY A 263 -5.46 -13.45 -12.97
N ASN A 264 -5.78 -13.91 -11.76
CA ASN A 264 -5.20 -13.34 -10.53
C ASN A 264 -3.68 -13.61 -10.42
N MET A 265 -3.17 -14.77 -10.85
CA MET A 265 -1.73 -15.04 -10.93
C MET A 265 -1.02 -14.06 -11.87
N ILE A 266 -1.60 -13.77 -13.04
CA ILE A 266 -1.08 -12.76 -13.96
C ILE A 266 -1.07 -11.38 -13.29
N GLY A 267 -2.18 -11.00 -12.64
CA GLY A 267 -2.30 -9.74 -11.92
C GLY A 267 -1.25 -9.59 -10.81
N LEU A 268 -1.07 -10.62 -9.99
CA LEU A 268 -0.05 -10.66 -8.93
C LEU A 268 1.36 -10.57 -9.50
N GLY A 269 1.64 -11.26 -10.61
CA GLY A 269 2.91 -11.17 -11.33
C GLY A 269 3.20 -9.76 -11.84
N VAL A 270 2.19 -9.05 -12.33
CA VAL A 270 2.28 -7.63 -12.72
C VAL A 270 2.59 -6.75 -11.51
N LEU A 271 1.92 -6.95 -10.37
CA LEU A 271 2.17 -6.19 -9.13
C LEU A 271 3.62 -6.40 -8.65
N TYR A 272 4.12 -7.63 -8.66
CA TYR A 272 5.50 -7.93 -8.25
C TYR A 272 6.55 -7.40 -9.23
N THR A 273 6.32 -7.52 -10.53
CA THR A 273 7.17 -6.91 -11.55
C THR A 273 7.24 -5.39 -11.37
N GLY A 274 6.10 -4.74 -11.14
CA GLY A 274 6.01 -3.30 -10.87
C GLY A 274 6.77 -2.90 -9.61
N LEU A 275 6.59 -3.60 -8.49
CA LEU A 275 7.33 -3.37 -7.24
C LEU A 275 8.85 -3.49 -7.43
N CYS A 276 9.30 -4.50 -8.18
CA CYS A 276 10.72 -4.73 -8.38
C CYS A 276 11.35 -3.73 -9.35
N TRP A 277 10.71 -3.46 -10.48
CA TRP A 277 11.20 -2.54 -11.49
C TRP A 277 11.05 -1.07 -11.09
N GLY A 278 9.89 -0.70 -10.55
CA GLY A 278 9.56 0.67 -10.15
C GLY A 278 10.13 1.09 -8.81
N GLY A 279 10.16 0.17 -7.83
CA GLY A 279 10.52 0.45 -6.44
C GLY A 279 11.88 -0.10 -6.03
N ILE A 280 12.05 -1.44 -5.99
CA ILE A 280 13.28 -2.07 -5.44
C ILE A 280 14.52 -1.67 -6.25
N ARG A 281 14.41 -1.58 -7.57
CA ARG A 281 15.48 -1.11 -8.45
C ARG A 281 15.96 0.30 -8.12
N ARG A 282 15.07 1.14 -7.59
CA ARG A 282 15.36 2.49 -7.11
C ARG A 282 15.78 2.53 -5.64
N GLY A 283 16.03 1.39 -5.01
CA GLY A 283 16.46 1.30 -3.63
C GLY A 283 15.37 1.59 -2.59
N GLN A 284 14.10 1.63 -2.98
CA GLN A 284 12.99 1.95 -2.08
C GLN A 284 12.70 0.77 -1.14
N VAL A 285 12.99 0.94 0.14
CA VAL A 285 12.86 -0.09 1.17
C VAL A 285 11.41 -0.53 1.35
N TRP A 286 10.45 0.40 1.26
CA TRP A 286 9.04 0.08 1.36
C TRP A 286 8.59 -0.92 0.27
N ALA A 287 9.07 -0.79 -0.97
CA ALA A 287 8.72 -1.68 -2.06
C ALA A 287 9.26 -3.10 -1.84
N ARG A 288 10.49 -3.21 -1.28
CA ARG A 288 11.07 -4.48 -0.84
C ARG A 288 10.24 -5.14 0.25
N ASN A 289 9.82 -4.37 1.26
CA ASN A 289 9.00 -4.87 2.35
C ASN A 289 7.59 -5.26 1.87
N ALA A 290 7.02 -4.49 0.95
CA ALA A 290 5.73 -4.84 0.32
C ALA A 290 5.82 -6.16 -0.44
N LEU A 291 6.88 -6.38 -1.22
CA LEU A 291 7.13 -7.65 -1.91
C LEU A 291 7.31 -8.80 -0.91
N LEU A 292 8.11 -8.59 0.16
CA LEU A 292 8.35 -9.60 1.18
C LEU A 292 7.05 -10.01 1.89
N ILE A 293 6.29 -9.04 2.39
CA ILE A 293 5.07 -9.30 3.17
C ILE A 293 4.03 -9.99 2.30
N SER A 294 3.69 -9.42 1.14
CA SER A 294 2.68 -10.00 0.25
C SER A 294 3.13 -11.33 -0.35
N GLY A 295 4.41 -11.45 -0.71
CA GLY A 295 4.98 -12.66 -1.27
C GLY A 295 5.07 -13.80 -0.27
N LEU A 296 5.54 -13.56 0.96
CA LEU A 296 5.55 -14.59 2.00
C LEU A 296 4.14 -15.13 2.25
N VAL A 297 3.15 -14.26 2.40
CA VAL A 297 1.77 -14.70 2.63
C VAL A 297 1.24 -15.47 1.42
N ALA A 298 1.43 -14.96 0.19
CA ALA A 298 0.97 -15.63 -1.02
C ALA A 298 1.58 -17.03 -1.19
N PHE A 299 2.90 -17.17 -1.01
CA PHE A 299 3.57 -18.47 -1.16
C PHE A 299 3.33 -19.41 0.02
N LEU A 300 3.23 -18.90 1.26
CA LEU A 300 2.94 -19.75 2.42
C LEU A 300 1.52 -20.27 2.41
N THR A 301 0.55 -19.52 1.89
CA THR A 301 -0.82 -20.03 1.72
C THR A 301 -0.88 -21.18 0.73
N LEU A 302 0.11 -21.36 -0.14
CA LEU A 302 0.16 -22.51 -1.03
C LEU A 302 0.51 -23.84 -0.32
N PHE A 303 1.11 -23.81 0.88
CA PHE A 303 1.44 -25.03 1.62
C PHE A 303 0.24 -25.80 2.17
N TYR A 304 -0.94 -25.21 2.21
CA TYR A 304 -2.14 -25.91 2.66
C TYR A 304 -2.63 -26.96 1.65
N PHE A 305 -2.14 -27.00 0.41
CA PHE A 305 -2.46 -28.15 -0.46
C PHE A 305 -1.99 -29.47 0.14
N VAL A 306 -0.96 -29.47 0.96
CA VAL A 306 -0.54 -30.67 1.69
C VAL A 306 -1.70 -31.22 2.54
N GLY A 307 -2.58 -30.32 3.05
CA GLY A 307 -3.77 -30.69 3.82
C GLY A 307 -4.98 -31.11 3.00
N THR A 308 -5.04 -30.77 1.69
CA THR A 308 -6.20 -31.13 0.83
C THR A 308 -6.13 -32.54 0.27
N GLY A 309 -4.99 -33.22 0.38
CA GLY A 309 -4.77 -34.58 -0.15
C GLY A 309 -4.46 -34.63 -1.66
N PHE A 310 -4.39 -33.48 -2.33
CA PHE A 310 -3.96 -33.36 -3.72
C PHE A 310 -2.79 -32.38 -3.85
N VAL A 311 -1.64 -32.88 -4.26
CA VAL A 311 -0.43 -32.07 -4.51
C VAL A 311 -0.25 -31.94 -6.01
N ASP A 312 -0.57 -30.77 -6.56
CA ASP A 312 -0.41 -30.47 -7.98
C ASP A 312 1.10 -30.30 -8.34
N PRO A 313 1.64 -31.10 -9.28
CA PRO A 313 3.05 -31.01 -9.67
C PRO A 313 3.44 -29.66 -10.31
N LEU A 314 2.56 -29.04 -11.09
CA LEU A 314 2.85 -27.72 -11.70
C LEU A 314 2.84 -26.63 -10.66
N HIS A 315 1.88 -26.61 -9.73
CA HIS A 315 1.91 -25.69 -8.60
C HIS A 315 3.19 -25.84 -7.77
N THR A 316 3.57 -27.07 -7.46
CA THR A 316 4.82 -27.37 -6.74
C THR A 316 6.04 -26.84 -7.49
N LEU A 317 6.11 -27.04 -8.80
CA LEU A 317 7.19 -26.51 -9.65
C LEU A 317 7.25 -24.99 -9.60
N VAL A 318 6.10 -24.30 -9.69
CA VAL A 318 6.01 -22.84 -9.59
C VAL A 318 6.53 -22.36 -8.23
N VAL A 319 6.10 -22.98 -7.14
CA VAL A 319 6.54 -22.61 -5.78
C VAL A 319 8.04 -22.82 -5.62
N VAL A 320 8.55 -24.00 -5.94
CA VAL A 320 9.98 -24.35 -5.77
C VAL A 320 10.88 -23.47 -6.62
N THR A 321 10.40 -23.02 -7.78
CA THR A 321 11.18 -22.16 -8.69
C THR A 321 11.08 -20.66 -8.28
N LEU A 322 9.88 -20.15 -8.08
CA LEU A 322 9.66 -18.71 -7.92
C LEU A 322 9.86 -18.21 -6.49
N PHE A 323 9.61 -19.03 -5.48
CA PHE A 323 9.81 -18.61 -4.09
C PHE A 323 11.27 -18.32 -3.73
N PRO A 324 12.26 -19.14 -4.11
CA PRO A 324 13.67 -18.77 -3.93
C PRO A 324 14.06 -17.49 -4.67
N MET A 325 13.51 -17.24 -5.87
CA MET A 325 13.76 -15.99 -6.60
C MET A 325 13.18 -14.77 -5.87
N LEU A 326 11.99 -14.90 -5.29
CA LEU A 326 11.40 -13.85 -4.43
C LEU A 326 12.27 -13.60 -3.19
N LEU A 327 12.76 -14.64 -2.53
CA LEU A 327 13.68 -14.49 -1.40
C LEU A 327 14.98 -13.80 -1.82
N ALA A 328 15.55 -14.15 -2.98
CA ALA A 328 16.74 -13.50 -3.53
C ALA A 328 16.48 -12.01 -3.82
N ALA A 329 15.26 -11.66 -4.24
CA ALA A 329 14.86 -10.28 -4.49
C ALA A 329 14.95 -9.40 -3.23
N VAL A 330 14.62 -9.95 -2.07
CA VAL A 330 14.54 -9.20 -0.81
C VAL A 330 15.77 -9.38 0.09
N TRP A 331 16.63 -10.37 -0.18
CA TRP A 331 17.81 -10.67 0.64
C TRP A 331 18.97 -9.70 0.40
N ASN A 332 19.18 -9.28 -0.84
CA ASN A 332 20.28 -8.41 -1.22
C ASN A 332 20.11 -7.01 -0.63
N LYS A 333 21.24 -6.36 -0.27
CA LYS A 333 21.22 -4.97 0.21
C LYS A 333 20.61 -4.07 -0.86
N PRO A 334 19.64 -3.21 -0.49
CA PRO A 334 19.06 -2.26 -1.43
C PRO A 334 20.11 -1.24 -1.89
N TYR A 335 19.93 -0.72 -3.11
CA TYR A 335 20.67 0.46 -3.56
C TYR A 335 20.32 1.67 -2.68
N PRO A 336 21.15 2.73 -2.70
CA PRO A 336 20.74 3.99 -2.07
C PRO A 336 19.38 4.44 -2.60
N PRO A 337 18.43 4.80 -1.73
CA PRO A 337 17.08 5.13 -2.15
C PRO A 337 17.05 6.37 -3.04
N GLN A 338 16.24 6.30 -4.10
CA GLN A 338 15.99 7.40 -5.02
C GLN A 338 14.58 7.93 -4.79
N TRP A 339 14.46 9.25 -4.67
CA TRP A 339 13.21 9.94 -4.39
C TRP A 339 12.81 10.82 -5.58
N PRO A 340 11.96 10.31 -6.50
CA PRO A 340 11.56 11.06 -7.70
C PRO A 340 10.35 11.98 -7.46
N SER A 341 10.06 12.35 -6.21
CA SER A 341 8.88 13.15 -5.88
C SER A 341 8.92 14.53 -6.54
N LEU A 342 7.85 14.91 -7.23
CA LEU A 342 7.70 16.22 -7.84
C LEU A 342 7.13 17.20 -6.80
N PRO A 343 7.82 18.32 -6.48
CA PRO A 343 7.40 19.23 -5.43
C PRO A 343 6.13 20.01 -5.80
N GLU A 344 5.98 20.39 -7.06
CA GLU A 344 4.92 21.29 -7.52
C GLU A 344 3.67 20.60 -8.01
N GLY A 345 2.51 21.18 -7.72
CA GLY A 345 1.24 20.79 -8.32
C GLY A 345 0.02 21.15 -7.50
N PRO A 346 -1.15 21.23 -8.16
CA PRO A 346 -2.38 21.65 -7.51
C PRO A 346 -2.77 20.73 -6.35
N GLU A 347 -3.01 21.31 -5.19
CA GLU A 347 -3.48 20.58 -3.99
C GLU A 347 -4.80 19.83 -4.25
N SER A 348 -5.63 20.35 -5.17
CA SER A 348 -6.86 19.66 -5.59
C SER A 348 -6.59 18.30 -6.25
N GLN A 349 -5.51 18.16 -7.01
CA GLN A 349 -5.10 16.87 -7.59
C GLN A 349 -4.65 15.90 -6.49
N ARG A 350 -3.88 16.38 -5.52
CA ARG A 350 -3.46 15.57 -4.37
C ARG A 350 -4.65 15.07 -3.57
N ARG A 351 -5.62 15.95 -3.25
CA ARG A 351 -6.83 15.54 -2.51
C ARG A 351 -7.62 14.45 -3.24
N ARG A 352 -7.76 14.54 -4.56
CA ARG A 352 -8.39 13.47 -5.37
C ARG A 352 -7.58 12.17 -5.29
N ALA A 353 -6.24 12.25 -5.35
CA ALA A 353 -5.38 11.09 -5.23
C ALA A 353 -5.45 10.45 -3.83
N LEU A 354 -5.66 11.22 -2.76
CA LEU A 354 -5.85 10.69 -1.41
C LEU A 354 -7.16 9.89 -1.29
N TRP A 355 -8.23 10.32 -1.93
CA TRP A 355 -9.45 9.51 -2.06
C TRP A 355 -9.19 8.22 -2.83
N ALA A 356 -8.48 8.30 -3.96
CA ALA A 356 -8.10 7.11 -4.72
C ALA A 356 -7.23 6.14 -3.90
N GLN A 357 -6.29 6.68 -3.13
CA GLN A 357 -5.44 5.91 -2.23
C GLN A 357 -6.26 5.16 -1.18
N LEU A 358 -7.23 5.83 -0.55
CA LEU A 358 -8.15 5.21 0.41
C LEU A 358 -8.99 4.11 -0.25
N LEU A 359 -9.51 4.35 -1.46
CA LEU A 359 -10.27 3.36 -2.23
C LEU A 359 -9.42 2.12 -2.55
N PHE A 360 -8.17 2.28 -3.00
CA PHE A 360 -7.28 1.14 -3.25
C PHE A 360 -6.92 0.37 -1.99
N ILE A 361 -6.72 1.05 -0.86
CA ILE A 361 -6.46 0.39 0.42
C ILE A 361 -7.67 -0.43 0.85
N GLY A 362 -8.87 0.16 0.78
CA GLY A 362 -10.11 -0.56 1.09
C GLY A 362 -10.36 -1.75 0.17
N LEU A 363 -10.11 -1.57 -1.11
CA LEU A 363 -10.22 -2.61 -2.13
C LEU A 363 -9.23 -3.76 -1.90
N GLY A 364 -7.97 -3.46 -1.67
CA GLY A 364 -6.96 -4.48 -1.39
C GLY A 364 -7.25 -5.24 -0.09
N ALA A 365 -7.73 -4.54 0.96
CA ALA A 365 -8.19 -5.18 2.19
C ALA A 365 -9.41 -6.09 1.93
N GLY A 366 -10.37 -5.62 1.13
CA GLY A 366 -11.53 -6.42 0.70
C GLY A 366 -11.12 -7.68 -0.06
N LEU A 367 -10.15 -7.56 -0.99
CA LEU A 367 -9.60 -8.73 -1.70
C LEU A 367 -8.92 -9.72 -0.76
N ALA A 368 -8.16 -9.24 0.22
CA ALA A 368 -7.51 -10.11 1.21
C ALA A 368 -8.54 -10.84 2.07
N VAL A 369 -9.61 -10.18 2.50
CA VAL A 369 -10.73 -10.80 3.23
C VAL A 369 -11.47 -11.79 2.35
N ALA A 370 -11.78 -11.45 1.10
CA ALA A 370 -12.42 -12.37 0.15
C ALA A 370 -11.55 -13.60 -0.10
N GLY A 371 -10.24 -13.43 -0.30
CA GLY A 371 -9.30 -14.52 -0.45
C GLY A 371 -9.26 -15.43 0.78
N ALA A 372 -9.23 -14.86 1.99
CA ALA A 372 -9.29 -15.62 3.23
C ALA A 372 -10.61 -16.42 3.36
N THR A 373 -11.73 -15.81 2.97
CA THR A 373 -13.04 -16.49 2.97
C THR A 373 -13.05 -17.63 1.97
N ILE A 374 -12.56 -17.43 0.74
CA ILE A 374 -12.50 -18.48 -0.29
C ILE A 374 -11.58 -19.62 0.16
N SER A 375 -10.42 -19.31 0.74
CA SER A 375 -9.52 -20.33 1.30
C SER A 375 -10.18 -21.12 2.42
N PHE A 376 -10.86 -20.44 3.35
CA PHE A 376 -11.56 -21.08 4.44
C PHE A 376 -12.67 -22.02 3.93
N VAL A 377 -13.50 -21.55 2.98
CA VAL A 377 -14.53 -22.38 2.35
C VAL A 377 -13.90 -23.56 1.62
N GLY A 378 -12.82 -23.34 0.86
CA GLY A 378 -12.10 -24.42 0.18
C GLY A 378 -11.58 -25.52 1.13
N LEU A 379 -11.21 -25.15 2.36
CA LEU A 379 -10.70 -26.10 3.37
C LEU A 379 -11.79 -26.73 4.23
N THR A 380 -13.04 -26.30 4.12
CA THR A 380 -14.18 -26.80 4.93
C THR A 380 -15.26 -27.40 4.06
N ASP A 381 -16.24 -26.61 3.65
CA ASP A 381 -17.41 -27.05 2.89
C ASP A 381 -17.13 -27.28 1.41
N VAL A 382 -16.10 -26.67 0.88
CA VAL A 382 -15.62 -26.63 -0.51
C VAL A 382 -16.58 -25.88 -1.44
N PHE A 383 -17.89 -26.08 -1.34
CA PHE A 383 -18.92 -25.46 -2.20
C PHE A 383 -19.79 -24.49 -1.40
N VAL A 384 -20.06 -23.31 -1.95
CA VAL A 384 -21.07 -22.38 -1.42
C VAL A 384 -22.44 -22.61 -2.07
N SER A 385 -23.50 -22.05 -1.47
CA SER A 385 -24.86 -22.22 -1.96
C SER A 385 -25.07 -21.79 -3.41
N THR A 386 -24.38 -20.75 -3.86
CA THR A 386 -24.44 -20.29 -5.25
C THR A 386 -23.82 -21.27 -6.24
N ASP A 387 -22.76 -21.98 -5.85
CA ASP A 387 -22.09 -23.00 -6.66
C ASP A 387 -23.02 -24.21 -6.84
N LEU A 388 -23.57 -24.66 -5.72
CA LEU A 388 -24.51 -25.78 -5.71
C LEU A 388 -25.79 -25.45 -6.51
N GLY A 389 -26.25 -24.19 -6.41
CA GLY A 389 -27.34 -23.68 -7.24
C GLY A 389 -27.03 -23.68 -8.73
N TYR A 390 -25.82 -23.26 -9.12
CA TYR A 390 -25.37 -23.30 -10.51
C TYR A 390 -25.24 -24.73 -11.06
N MET A 391 -24.74 -25.63 -10.24
CA MET A 391 -24.60 -27.05 -10.61
C MET A 391 -25.91 -27.85 -10.45
N HIS A 392 -26.99 -27.28 -9.90
CA HIS A 392 -28.24 -27.96 -9.60
C HIS A 392 -28.06 -29.27 -8.81
N THR A 393 -27.17 -29.26 -7.79
CA THR A 393 -26.80 -30.46 -7.01
C THR A 393 -26.57 -30.11 -5.53
N HIS A 394 -26.22 -31.10 -4.75
CA HIS A 394 -25.87 -30.98 -3.35
C HIS A 394 -24.45 -31.48 -3.09
N GLY A 395 -23.72 -30.86 -2.15
CA GLY A 395 -22.35 -31.24 -1.83
C GLY A 395 -22.17 -32.71 -1.45
N ALA A 396 -23.16 -33.31 -0.79
CA ALA A 396 -23.17 -34.75 -0.47
C ALA A 396 -23.17 -35.64 -1.73
N ALA A 397 -23.91 -35.26 -2.77
CA ALA A 397 -23.96 -36.03 -4.03
C ALA A 397 -22.60 -36.02 -4.73
N LEU A 398 -21.88 -34.88 -4.75
CA LEU A 398 -20.54 -34.79 -5.33
C LEU A 398 -19.52 -35.63 -4.53
N ARG A 399 -19.61 -35.65 -3.20
CA ARG A 399 -18.74 -36.46 -2.34
C ARG A 399 -19.01 -37.97 -2.54
N THR A 400 -20.25 -38.34 -2.76
CA THR A 400 -20.63 -39.75 -3.02
C THR A 400 -20.21 -40.20 -4.40
N ALA A 401 -20.25 -39.28 -5.40
CA ALA A 401 -19.81 -39.60 -6.75
C ALA A 401 -18.29 -39.86 -6.81
N ASP A 402 -17.49 -39.01 -6.17
CA ASP A 402 -16.06 -39.22 -6.03
C ASP A 402 -15.48 -38.36 -4.88
N PRO A 403 -14.93 -38.96 -3.81
CA PRO A 403 -14.28 -38.26 -2.72
C PRO A 403 -13.04 -37.43 -3.16
N GLN A 404 -12.30 -37.90 -4.17
CA GLN A 404 -11.09 -37.20 -4.67
C GLN A 404 -11.45 -35.93 -5.44
N LEU A 405 -12.64 -35.89 -6.05
CA LEU A 405 -13.14 -34.69 -6.72
C LEU A 405 -13.26 -33.49 -5.75
N VAL A 406 -13.73 -33.74 -4.53
CA VAL A 406 -13.88 -32.71 -3.51
C VAL A 406 -12.50 -32.15 -3.10
N SER A 407 -11.52 -33.03 -2.88
CA SER A 407 -10.14 -32.63 -2.57
C SER A 407 -9.47 -31.85 -3.72
N PHE A 408 -9.78 -32.22 -4.95
CA PHE A 408 -9.30 -31.55 -6.16
C PHE A 408 -9.86 -30.13 -6.28
N VAL A 409 -11.16 -29.95 -6.11
CA VAL A 409 -11.79 -28.63 -6.10
C VAL A 409 -11.33 -27.79 -4.90
N ALA A 410 -11.17 -28.42 -3.72
CA ALA A 410 -10.65 -27.78 -2.53
C ALA A 410 -9.27 -27.16 -2.78
N HIS A 411 -8.38 -27.89 -3.47
CA HIS A 411 -7.06 -27.42 -3.85
C HIS A 411 -7.14 -26.15 -4.73
N ASP A 412 -7.93 -26.19 -5.80
CA ASP A 412 -8.06 -25.05 -6.73
C ASP A 412 -8.59 -23.80 -6.00
N ARG A 413 -9.59 -23.96 -5.14
CA ARG A 413 -10.18 -22.86 -4.34
C ARG A 413 -9.22 -22.29 -3.32
N ALA A 414 -8.55 -23.16 -2.61
CA ALA A 414 -7.59 -22.73 -1.60
C ALA A 414 -6.43 -21.96 -2.26
N GLY A 415 -5.91 -22.43 -3.40
CA GLY A 415 -4.89 -21.76 -4.18
C GLY A 415 -5.33 -20.38 -4.69
N PHE A 416 -6.55 -20.30 -5.22
CA PHE A 416 -7.13 -19.03 -5.66
C PHE A 416 -7.27 -18.03 -4.50
N GLY A 417 -7.79 -18.47 -3.36
CA GLY A 417 -7.93 -17.64 -2.16
C GLY A 417 -6.59 -17.10 -1.67
N GLY A 418 -5.54 -17.93 -1.61
CA GLY A 418 -4.19 -17.53 -1.23
C GLY A 418 -3.59 -16.49 -2.17
N ALA A 419 -3.77 -16.68 -3.47
CA ALA A 419 -3.32 -15.71 -4.47
C ALA A 419 -4.06 -14.36 -4.35
N LEU A 420 -5.36 -14.37 -4.03
CA LEU A 420 -6.14 -13.15 -3.75
C LEU A 420 -5.64 -12.42 -2.50
N ILE A 421 -5.30 -13.15 -1.42
CA ILE A 421 -4.71 -12.54 -0.22
C ILE A 421 -3.40 -11.83 -0.59
N GLY A 422 -2.52 -12.49 -1.35
CA GLY A 422 -1.26 -11.92 -1.81
C GLY A 422 -1.46 -10.66 -2.65
N SER A 423 -2.39 -10.69 -3.61
CA SER A 423 -2.75 -9.54 -4.45
C SER A 423 -3.34 -8.40 -3.63
N GLY A 424 -4.25 -8.70 -2.71
CA GLY A 424 -4.85 -7.71 -1.82
C GLY A 424 -3.81 -7.00 -0.96
N LEU A 425 -2.90 -7.75 -0.33
CA LEU A 425 -1.80 -7.19 0.45
C LEU A 425 -0.85 -6.34 -0.40
N ALA A 426 -0.48 -6.81 -1.61
CA ALA A 426 0.37 -6.03 -2.51
C ALA A 426 -0.29 -4.70 -2.88
N ILE A 427 -1.59 -4.69 -3.22
CA ILE A 427 -2.35 -3.47 -3.54
C ILE A 427 -2.40 -2.53 -2.34
N VAL A 428 -2.71 -3.02 -1.12
CA VAL A 428 -2.71 -2.22 0.11
C VAL A 428 -1.37 -1.53 0.30
N LEU A 429 -0.28 -2.29 0.23
CA LEU A 429 1.06 -1.78 0.52
C LEU A 429 1.56 -0.82 -0.57
N ILE A 430 1.28 -1.11 -1.85
CA ILE A 430 1.56 -0.17 -2.95
C ILE A 430 0.76 1.13 -2.77
N ALA A 431 -0.52 1.02 -2.44
CA ALA A 431 -1.37 2.19 -2.23
C ALA A 431 -0.92 3.01 -1.02
N MET A 432 -0.57 2.39 0.10
CA MET A 432 -0.13 3.10 1.30
C MET A 432 1.15 3.91 1.07
N TRP A 433 2.09 3.40 0.27
CA TRP A 433 3.47 3.91 0.23
C TRP A 433 3.96 4.37 -1.13
N GLY A 434 3.35 3.89 -2.22
CA GLY A 434 3.71 4.23 -3.58
C GLY A 434 3.03 5.49 -4.14
N PHE A 435 2.04 6.06 -3.45
CA PHE A 435 1.25 7.19 -3.94
C PHE A 435 2.02 8.51 -3.78
N ARG A 436 3.02 8.70 -4.64
CA ARG A 436 3.79 9.93 -4.77
C ARG A 436 3.56 10.57 -6.12
N ARG A 437 3.63 11.90 -6.16
CA ARG A 437 3.42 12.64 -7.40
C ARG A 437 4.47 12.27 -8.45
N GLY A 438 4.01 11.90 -9.65
CA GLY A 438 4.89 11.51 -10.77
C GLY A 438 5.29 10.03 -10.79
N GLU A 439 4.85 9.22 -9.81
CA GLU A 439 5.12 7.78 -9.79
C GLU A 439 4.21 7.01 -10.76
N ARG A 440 4.44 7.23 -12.05
CA ARG A 440 3.65 6.66 -13.17
C ARG A 440 3.58 5.14 -13.13
N TRP A 441 4.65 4.47 -12.69
CA TRP A 441 4.69 3.02 -12.65
C TRP A 441 3.63 2.44 -11.70
N VAL A 442 3.32 3.13 -10.59
CA VAL A 442 2.26 2.71 -9.66
C VAL A 442 0.92 2.67 -10.37
N TRP A 443 0.59 3.73 -11.13
CA TRP A 443 -0.68 3.80 -11.85
C TRP A 443 -0.81 2.71 -12.90
N TRP A 444 0.24 2.50 -13.71
CA TRP A 444 0.24 1.46 -14.73
C TRP A 444 0.21 0.04 -14.14
N THR A 445 0.93 -0.19 -13.06
CA THR A 445 0.95 -1.48 -12.37
C THR A 445 -0.44 -1.82 -11.82
N LEU A 446 -1.11 -0.87 -11.17
CA LEU A 446 -2.46 -1.07 -10.66
C LEU A 446 -3.49 -1.25 -11.78
N LEU A 447 -3.39 -0.50 -12.88
CA LEU A 447 -4.28 -0.66 -14.04
C LEU A 447 -4.11 -2.04 -14.69
N ILE A 448 -2.88 -2.41 -15.06
CA ILE A 448 -2.61 -3.67 -15.76
C ILE A 448 -2.93 -4.85 -14.86
N GLY A 449 -2.52 -4.81 -13.58
CA GLY A 449 -2.83 -5.85 -12.60
C GLY A 449 -4.34 -6.04 -12.41
N PHE A 450 -5.09 -4.94 -12.36
CA PHE A 450 -6.55 -5.00 -12.30
C PHE A 450 -7.17 -5.63 -13.55
N VAL A 451 -6.80 -5.15 -14.74
CA VAL A 451 -7.35 -5.65 -16.00
C VAL A 451 -7.07 -7.16 -16.15
N THR A 452 -5.83 -7.57 -15.92
CA THR A 452 -5.43 -8.98 -16.07
C THR A 452 -6.01 -9.88 -14.98
N GLY A 453 -6.20 -9.38 -13.77
CA GLY A 453 -6.82 -10.14 -12.68
C GLY A 453 -8.35 -10.26 -12.80
N THR A 454 -9.02 -9.24 -13.31
CA THR A 454 -10.50 -9.15 -13.27
C THR A 454 -11.15 -9.59 -14.57
N LEU A 455 -10.57 -9.25 -15.74
CA LEU A 455 -11.19 -9.52 -17.04
C LEU A 455 -11.39 -11.01 -17.31
N PRO A 456 -10.41 -11.91 -17.07
CA PRO A 456 -10.63 -13.34 -17.25
C PRO A 456 -11.74 -13.90 -16.34
N ALA A 457 -11.78 -13.44 -15.08
CA ALA A 457 -12.81 -13.86 -14.13
C ALA A 457 -14.22 -13.46 -14.62
N LEU A 458 -14.41 -12.21 -15.05
CA LEU A 458 -15.67 -11.77 -15.63
C LEU A 458 -16.03 -12.54 -16.91
N ALA A 459 -15.07 -12.68 -17.82
CA ALA A 459 -15.28 -13.33 -19.11
C ALA A 459 -15.74 -14.79 -18.92
N VAL A 460 -15.13 -15.54 -18.01
CA VAL A 460 -15.52 -16.93 -17.78
C VAL A 460 -16.91 -17.03 -17.17
N HIS A 461 -17.29 -16.18 -16.23
CA HIS A 461 -18.63 -16.18 -15.65
C HIS A 461 -19.73 -15.99 -16.70
N PHE A 462 -19.54 -15.02 -17.59
CA PHE A 462 -20.51 -14.81 -18.68
C PHE A 462 -20.48 -15.93 -19.71
N ALA A 463 -19.30 -16.47 -20.02
CA ALA A 463 -19.17 -17.55 -21.01
C ALA A 463 -19.87 -18.86 -20.59
N ILE A 464 -19.87 -19.17 -19.29
CA ILE A 464 -20.48 -20.39 -18.75
C ILE A 464 -21.90 -20.19 -18.21
N GLY A 465 -22.40 -18.93 -18.21
CA GLY A 465 -23.73 -18.60 -17.69
C GLY A 465 -23.84 -18.58 -16.15
N TYR A 466 -22.72 -18.55 -15.41
CA TYR A 466 -22.71 -18.44 -13.94
C TYR A 466 -22.80 -16.97 -13.53
N THR A 467 -23.95 -16.33 -13.77
CA THR A 467 -24.14 -14.86 -13.67
C THR A 467 -25.05 -14.44 -12.53
N THR A 468 -25.19 -15.25 -11.49
CA THR A 468 -25.98 -14.89 -10.30
C THR A 468 -25.48 -13.58 -9.70
N PHE A 469 -26.36 -12.58 -9.55
CA PHE A 469 -25.99 -11.23 -9.13
C PHE A 469 -25.24 -11.21 -7.78
N ILE A 470 -25.71 -11.95 -6.78
CA ILE A 470 -25.06 -12.01 -5.45
C ILE A 470 -23.64 -12.56 -5.55
N HIS A 471 -23.41 -13.54 -6.44
CA HIS A 471 -22.08 -14.11 -6.67
C HIS A 471 -21.13 -13.10 -7.33
N LEU A 472 -21.61 -12.34 -8.31
CA LEU A 472 -20.82 -11.33 -9.03
C LEU A 472 -20.77 -9.96 -8.35
N LEU A 473 -21.59 -9.69 -7.35
CA LEU A 473 -21.64 -8.39 -6.67
C LEU A 473 -20.26 -7.93 -6.17
N PRO A 474 -19.42 -8.76 -5.52
CA PRO A 474 -18.08 -8.35 -5.12
C PRO A 474 -17.20 -7.92 -6.32
N VAL A 475 -17.35 -8.60 -7.45
CA VAL A 475 -16.58 -8.29 -8.68
C VAL A 475 -17.04 -6.97 -9.29
N TYR A 476 -18.35 -6.70 -9.30
CA TYR A 476 -18.88 -5.41 -9.77
C TYR A 476 -18.42 -4.25 -8.90
N VAL A 477 -18.44 -4.42 -7.57
CA VAL A 477 -17.91 -3.42 -6.62
C VAL A 477 -16.42 -3.21 -6.86
N LEU A 478 -15.64 -4.28 -7.05
CA LEU A 478 -14.23 -4.23 -7.40
C LEU A 478 -13.98 -3.39 -8.67
N VAL A 479 -14.73 -3.65 -9.75
CA VAL A 479 -14.59 -2.94 -11.04
C VAL A 479 -14.89 -1.46 -10.88
N LEU A 480 -16.03 -1.12 -10.29
CA LEU A 480 -16.45 0.28 -10.13
C LEU A 480 -15.48 1.06 -9.22
N THR A 481 -15.10 0.48 -8.10
CA THR A 481 -14.18 1.11 -7.15
C THR A 481 -12.80 1.32 -7.78
N THR A 482 -12.28 0.32 -8.50
CA THR A 482 -10.97 0.43 -9.17
C THR A 482 -11.01 1.47 -10.29
N ALA A 483 -12.05 1.48 -11.12
CA ALA A 483 -12.20 2.48 -12.17
C ALA A 483 -12.22 3.91 -11.60
N ALA A 484 -12.98 4.13 -10.52
CA ALA A 484 -13.01 5.41 -9.83
C ALA A 484 -11.64 5.79 -9.25
N ALA A 485 -10.97 4.85 -8.58
CA ALA A 485 -9.65 5.09 -7.98
C ALA A 485 -8.57 5.39 -9.04
N LEU A 486 -8.57 4.68 -10.15
CA LEU A 486 -7.67 4.94 -11.29
C LEU A 486 -7.93 6.33 -11.90
N ALA A 487 -9.18 6.69 -12.12
CA ALA A 487 -9.54 8.00 -12.67
C ALA A 487 -9.13 9.16 -11.74
N LEU A 488 -9.37 9.03 -10.44
CA LEU A 488 -9.01 10.03 -9.44
C LEU A 488 -7.50 10.18 -9.25
N SER A 489 -6.74 9.09 -9.31
CA SER A 489 -5.28 9.10 -9.08
C SER A 489 -4.45 9.49 -10.30
N ARG A 490 -4.99 9.31 -11.52
CA ARG A 490 -4.26 9.54 -12.78
C ARG A 490 -3.53 10.88 -12.85
N PRO A 491 -4.20 12.05 -12.63
CA PRO A 491 -3.53 13.35 -12.79
C PRO A 491 -2.35 13.55 -11.84
N TYR A 492 -2.39 12.91 -10.69
CA TYR A 492 -1.35 13.01 -9.64
C TYR A 492 -0.19 12.03 -9.91
N LEU A 493 -0.49 10.74 -10.12
CA LEU A 493 0.52 9.71 -10.31
C LEU A 493 1.22 9.82 -11.68
N THR A 494 0.53 10.32 -12.72
CA THR A 494 1.12 10.47 -14.07
C THR A 494 1.64 11.88 -14.36
N ALA A 495 1.70 12.75 -13.36
CA ALA A 495 2.24 14.10 -13.51
C ALA A 495 3.68 14.06 -14.07
N THR A 496 4.01 15.07 -14.87
CA THR A 496 5.36 15.30 -15.41
C THR A 496 5.91 16.60 -14.86
N THR A 497 7.23 16.67 -14.71
CA THR A 497 7.89 17.97 -14.51
C THR A 497 7.60 18.85 -15.72
N PRO A 498 7.17 20.11 -15.55
CA PRO A 498 7.16 21.06 -16.65
C PRO A 498 8.59 21.11 -17.21
N GLN A 499 8.76 20.90 -18.52
CA GLN A 499 10.04 21.19 -19.16
C GLN A 499 10.27 22.70 -18.98
N ARG A 500 11.26 23.08 -18.17
CA ARG A 500 11.81 24.43 -18.24
C ARG A 500 12.31 24.57 -19.67
N GLY A 501 11.68 25.44 -20.46
CA GLY A 501 12.19 25.81 -21.77
C GLY A 501 13.65 26.27 -21.61
N PRO A 502 14.48 26.10 -22.63
CA PRO A 502 15.81 26.66 -22.62
C PRO A 502 15.67 28.19 -22.49
N ASN A 503 16.21 28.74 -21.40
CA ASN A 503 16.42 30.21 -21.28
C ASN A 503 17.51 30.62 -22.24
#